data_76fb8d952f7a63285edbade965c9d52f
#
_entry.id   76fb8d952f7a63285edbade965c9d52f
#
_cell.length_a   1.000
_cell.length_b   1.000
_cell.length_c   1.000
_cell.angle_alpha   90.00
_cell.angle_beta   90.00
_cell.angle_gamma   90.00
#
_symmetry.space_group_name_H-M   'P 1'
#
loop_
_entity.id
_entity.type
_entity.pdbx_description
1 polymer ?
#
loop_
_entity_poly.entity_id
_entity_poly.type
_entity_poly.pdbx_seq_one_letter_code
_entity_poly.pdbx_strand_id
1 'polypeptide(L)'
;MAMSDERQRRSPLFLIVQLVLCLMIAIVLVGVVQQFFLAPVAVTGSSMMPTINAEGDKVFVQKKFFKIEYRDVVVFYRPNSDDVTSENPANSISMSDFFNSLPFVNKIPNLSEDQGVAADYTCVIKRVIGLPGDTIEIRAVSGAQAMLYRNGEVVNDFVMNTRGFTIGGVTPGTWTVGEGELFVLGDNRNNSYDSEDYGCIKQDWLMGKVLLAKIGGKYVRTL
;
A
#
# COMPACT_ATOMS: atom_id res chain seq x y z
N MET A 1 -5.61 54.96 -41.02
CA MET A 1 -5.62 54.92 -39.56
C MET A 1 -5.01 53.58 -39.17
N ALA A 2 -3.70 53.55 -38.95
CA ALA A 2 -2.96 52.34 -38.67
C ALA A 2 -2.94 52.14 -37.17
N MET A 3 -3.61 51.08 -36.66
CA MET A 3 -3.47 50.64 -35.28
C MET A 3 -2.11 49.96 -35.13
N SER A 4 -1.21 50.65 -34.44
CA SER A 4 0.08 50.10 -34.05
C SER A 4 -0.11 48.98 -33.04
N ASP A 5 0.11 47.75 -33.46
CA ASP A 5 0.19 46.56 -32.59
C ASP A 5 1.50 46.60 -31.81
N GLU A 6 1.52 47.36 -30.73
CA GLU A 6 2.60 47.31 -29.72
C GLU A 6 2.51 46.02 -28.95
N ARG A 7 3.01 44.92 -29.52
CA ARG A 7 3.35 43.71 -28.76
C ARG A 7 4.43 44.07 -27.74
N GLN A 8 4.01 44.35 -26.53
CA GLN A 8 4.87 44.59 -25.39
C GLN A 8 5.82 43.40 -25.23
N ARG A 9 7.04 43.51 -25.76
CA ARG A 9 8.09 42.47 -25.59
C ARG A 9 8.45 42.42 -24.13
N ARG A 10 7.94 41.40 -23.42
CA ARG A 10 8.32 41.15 -22.03
C ARG A 10 9.83 40.98 -21.96
N SER A 11 10.47 41.60 -20.97
CA SER A 11 11.92 41.50 -20.81
C SER A 11 12.34 40.03 -20.61
N PRO A 12 13.48 39.58 -21.14
CA PRO A 12 13.93 38.21 -20.98
C PRO A 12 14.07 37.81 -19.51
N LEU A 13 14.43 38.75 -18.64
CA LEU A 13 14.48 38.53 -17.20
C LEU A 13 13.10 38.19 -16.60
N PHE A 14 12.03 38.86 -17.05
CA PHE A 14 10.67 38.57 -16.63
C PHE A 14 10.25 37.15 -17.00
N LEU A 15 10.61 36.70 -18.21
CA LEU A 15 10.31 35.33 -18.67
C LEU A 15 11.08 34.27 -17.85
N ILE A 16 12.34 34.54 -17.53
CA ILE A 16 13.16 33.67 -16.68
C ILE A 16 12.53 33.54 -15.27
N VAL A 17 12.17 34.66 -14.66
CA VAL A 17 11.54 34.67 -13.33
C VAL A 17 10.22 33.91 -13.34
N GLN A 18 9.39 34.09 -14.38
CA GLN A 18 8.14 33.38 -14.54
C GLN A 18 8.37 31.85 -14.67
N LEU A 19 9.36 31.45 -15.48
CA LEU A 19 9.71 30.04 -15.66
C LEU A 19 10.16 29.39 -14.34
N VAL A 20 11.03 30.07 -13.58
CA VAL A 20 11.49 29.59 -12.27
C VAL A 20 10.34 29.46 -11.28
N LEU A 21 9.43 30.44 -11.25
CA LEU A 21 8.25 30.38 -10.39
C LEU A 21 7.33 29.22 -10.77
N CYS A 22 7.06 29.00 -12.04
CA CYS A 22 6.27 27.86 -12.51
C CYS A 22 6.92 26.52 -12.14
N LEU A 23 8.24 26.41 -12.25
CA LEU A 23 8.97 25.22 -11.86
C LEU A 23 8.87 24.95 -10.35
N MET A 24 9.02 25.98 -9.52
CA MET A 24 8.87 25.88 -8.07
C MET A 24 7.45 25.43 -7.68
N ILE A 25 6.43 26.01 -8.30
CA ILE A 25 5.03 25.61 -8.06
C ILE A 25 4.81 24.15 -8.48
N ALA A 26 5.34 23.71 -9.61
CA ALA A 26 5.22 22.33 -10.07
C ALA A 26 5.88 21.34 -9.09
N ILE A 27 7.07 21.68 -8.57
CA ILE A 27 7.77 20.85 -7.56
C ILE A 27 6.93 20.72 -6.29
N VAL A 28 6.39 21.83 -5.77
CA VAL A 28 5.55 21.83 -4.57
C VAL A 28 4.28 21.01 -4.82
N LEU A 29 3.65 21.15 -5.97
CA LEU A 29 2.45 20.36 -6.36
C LEU A 29 2.74 18.86 -6.39
N VAL A 30 3.86 18.45 -6.98
CA VAL A 30 4.29 17.04 -6.99
C VAL A 30 4.49 16.52 -5.56
N GLY A 31 5.16 17.29 -4.69
CA GLY A 31 5.34 16.94 -3.30
C GLY A 31 3.99 16.76 -2.55
N VAL A 32 3.06 17.70 -2.76
CA VAL A 32 1.71 17.60 -2.18
C VAL A 32 0.98 16.35 -2.65
N VAL A 33 1.02 16.06 -3.96
CA VAL A 33 0.35 14.85 -4.50
C VAL A 33 0.96 13.58 -3.91
N GLN A 34 2.28 13.48 -3.83
CA GLN A 34 2.95 12.31 -3.26
C GLN A 34 2.68 12.16 -1.76
N GLN A 35 2.66 13.26 -1.02
CA GLN A 35 2.41 13.23 0.42
C GLN A 35 0.99 12.82 0.77
N PHE A 36 0.00 13.39 0.07
CA PHE A 36 -1.40 13.25 0.48
C PHE A 36 -2.20 12.22 -0.32
N PHE A 37 -1.80 11.94 -1.56
CA PHE A 37 -2.64 11.13 -2.45
C PHE A 37 -1.99 9.85 -2.94
N LEU A 38 -0.70 9.87 -3.32
CA LEU A 38 -0.03 8.74 -3.92
C LEU A 38 1.35 8.52 -3.30
N ALA A 39 1.63 7.30 -2.86
CA ALA A 39 2.96 6.93 -2.39
C ALA A 39 3.49 5.73 -3.17
N PRO A 40 4.71 5.80 -3.72
CA PRO A 40 5.41 4.62 -4.20
C PRO A 40 5.93 3.82 -3.00
N VAL A 41 5.63 2.52 -2.97
CA VAL A 41 6.13 1.58 -1.96
C VAL A 41 6.89 0.47 -2.66
N ALA A 42 8.12 0.23 -2.24
CA ALA A 42 8.91 -0.91 -2.70
C ALA A 42 8.41 -2.18 -1.98
N VAL A 43 8.20 -3.24 -2.76
CA VAL A 43 7.74 -4.52 -2.21
C VAL A 43 8.97 -5.36 -1.86
N THR A 44 8.99 -5.86 -0.64
CA THR A 44 9.96 -6.83 -0.13
C THR A 44 9.21 -8.04 0.42
N GLY A 45 9.77 -9.24 0.24
CA GLY A 45 9.11 -10.46 0.69
C GLY A 45 8.21 -11.12 -0.37
N SER A 46 7.88 -12.38 -0.12
CA SER A 46 7.24 -13.28 -1.09
C SER A 46 5.74 -13.49 -0.84
N SER A 47 5.16 -12.81 0.16
CA SER A 47 3.77 -13.09 0.61
C SER A 47 2.70 -12.79 -0.43
N MET A 48 3.00 -11.95 -1.43
CA MET A 48 2.06 -11.59 -2.52
C MET A 48 2.38 -12.28 -3.84
N MET A 49 3.31 -13.24 -3.85
CA MET A 49 3.56 -14.07 -5.05
C MET A 49 2.36 -14.97 -5.35
N PRO A 50 2.05 -15.24 -6.62
CA PRO A 50 2.76 -14.80 -7.83
C PRO A 50 2.33 -13.40 -8.33
N THR A 51 1.38 -12.74 -7.69
CA THR A 51 0.80 -11.47 -8.16
C THR A 51 1.82 -10.33 -8.16
N ILE A 52 2.62 -10.24 -7.09
CA ILE A 52 3.70 -9.28 -6.95
C ILE A 52 4.95 -10.06 -6.58
N ASN A 53 6.02 -9.90 -7.36
CA ASN A 53 7.30 -10.56 -7.10
C ASN A 53 8.16 -9.70 -6.16
N ALA A 54 8.96 -10.39 -5.32
CA ALA A 54 9.59 -9.77 -4.16
C ALA A 54 10.67 -8.72 -4.46
N GLU A 55 11.40 -8.83 -5.57
CA GLU A 55 12.57 -7.97 -5.78
C GLU A 55 12.36 -6.98 -6.94
N GLY A 56 12.42 -5.69 -6.60
CA GLY A 56 12.39 -4.61 -7.57
C GLY A 56 11.01 -4.15 -8.01
N ASP A 57 9.96 -4.83 -7.61
CA ASP A 57 8.59 -4.43 -7.89
C ASP A 57 8.19 -3.25 -6.97
N LYS A 58 7.38 -2.35 -7.50
CA LYS A 58 6.89 -1.18 -6.76
C LYS A 58 5.38 -1.11 -6.91
N VAL A 59 4.71 -0.74 -5.83
CA VAL A 59 3.28 -0.45 -5.86
C VAL A 59 3.05 1.04 -5.62
N PHE A 60 2.01 1.57 -6.22
CA PHE A 60 1.55 2.95 -6.03
C PHE A 60 0.28 2.91 -5.21
N VAL A 61 0.36 3.46 -4.02
CA VAL A 61 -0.67 3.41 -2.99
C VAL A 61 -1.44 4.72 -2.98
N GLN A 62 -2.77 4.64 -3.12
CA GLN A 62 -3.66 5.76 -2.89
C GLN A 62 -3.94 5.89 -1.39
N LYS A 63 -3.54 7.03 -0.80
CA LYS A 63 -3.62 7.27 0.64
C LYS A 63 -4.98 7.82 1.10
N LYS A 64 -5.71 8.52 0.24
CA LYS A 64 -6.94 9.23 0.57
C LYS A 64 -8.02 8.99 -0.48
N PHE A 65 -9.29 9.22 -0.09
CA PHE A 65 -10.45 9.17 -0.99
C PHE A 65 -10.62 7.83 -1.72
N PHE A 66 -10.42 6.72 -1.02
CA PHE A 66 -10.66 5.38 -1.54
C PHE A 66 -11.72 4.66 -0.70
N LYS A 67 -12.44 3.77 -1.34
CA LYS A 67 -13.29 2.78 -0.70
C LYS A 67 -12.61 1.44 -0.81
N ILE A 68 -12.56 0.71 0.30
CA ILE A 68 -12.06 -0.66 0.30
C ILE A 68 -13.16 -1.59 -0.19
N GLU A 69 -12.79 -2.44 -1.12
CA GLU A 69 -13.66 -3.46 -1.70
C GLU A 69 -13.01 -4.84 -1.56
N TYR A 70 -13.83 -5.86 -1.67
CA TYR A 70 -13.37 -7.24 -1.71
C TYR A 70 -12.34 -7.43 -2.85
N ARG A 71 -11.25 -8.11 -2.55
CA ARG A 71 -10.08 -8.37 -3.41
C ARG A 71 -9.14 -7.18 -3.65
N ASP A 72 -9.38 -6.03 -3.06
CA ASP A 72 -8.40 -4.95 -3.10
C ASP A 72 -7.08 -5.35 -2.45
N VAL A 73 -5.98 -4.87 -3.02
CA VAL A 73 -4.67 -4.97 -2.37
C VAL A 73 -4.42 -3.71 -1.56
N VAL A 74 -4.08 -3.89 -0.29
CA VAL A 74 -3.86 -2.79 0.65
C VAL A 74 -2.46 -2.84 1.25
N VAL A 75 -1.96 -1.66 1.59
CA VAL A 75 -0.73 -1.48 2.38
C VAL A 75 -1.13 -0.90 3.73
N PHE A 76 -0.61 -1.46 4.81
CA PHE A 76 -0.92 -1.05 6.18
C PHE A 76 0.28 -1.20 7.11
N TYR A 77 0.22 -0.52 8.24
CA TYR A 77 1.21 -0.60 9.31
C TYR A 77 0.67 -1.48 10.44
N ARG A 78 1.17 -2.71 10.52
CA ARG A 78 0.81 -3.64 11.58
C ARG A 78 1.70 -3.39 12.79
N PRO A 79 1.13 -3.24 14.01
CA PRO A 79 1.91 -3.20 15.25
C PRO A 79 2.72 -4.49 15.41
N ASN A 80 3.94 -4.39 15.94
CA ASN A 80 4.82 -5.53 16.21
C ASN A 80 4.49 -6.23 17.53
N SER A 81 3.76 -5.54 18.42
CA SER A 81 3.23 -6.07 19.68
C SER A 81 1.89 -5.40 20.02
N ASP A 82 1.12 -5.99 20.91
CA ASP A 82 -0.16 -5.44 21.38
C ASP A 82 0.01 -4.21 22.28
N ASP A 83 1.20 -4.01 22.86
CA ASP A 83 1.52 -2.92 23.78
C ASP A 83 2.06 -1.66 23.10
N VAL A 84 1.95 -1.56 21.75
CA VAL A 84 2.43 -0.40 21.02
C VAL A 84 1.63 0.84 21.40
N THR A 85 2.30 1.83 22.00
CA THR A 85 1.74 3.11 22.42
C THR A 85 2.09 4.27 21.47
N SER A 86 3.01 4.06 20.52
CA SER A 86 3.38 5.07 19.55
C SER A 86 2.26 5.30 18.52
N GLU A 87 2.16 6.52 17.99
CA GLU A 87 1.20 6.83 16.94
C GLU A 87 1.46 5.97 15.68
N ASN A 88 0.38 5.43 15.12
CA ASN A 88 0.49 4.66 13.88
C ASN A 88 1.00 5.58 12.75
N PRO A 89 2.08 5.19 12.03
CA PRO A 89 2.64 5.98 10.92
C PRO A 89 1.64 6.32 9.82
N ALA A 90 0.55 5.54 9.67
CA ALA A 90 -0.51 5.85 8.72
C ALA A 90 -1.22 7.18 9.02
N ASN A 91 -1.26 7.59 10.28
CA ASN A 91 -1.95 8.79 10.77
C ASN A 91 -1.00 9.98 10.93
N SER A 92 0.32 9.77 10.91
CA SER A 92 1.31 10.82 11.04
C SER A 92 1.58 11.50 9.68
N ILE A 93 1.57 12.82 9.68
CA ILE A 93 2.06 13.65 8.56
C ILE A 93 3.30 14.34 9.07
N SER A 94 4.48 13.81 8.71
CA SER A 94 5.74 14.43 9.08
C SER A 94 6.17 15.43 7.99
N MET A 95 6.66 16.60 8.42
CA MET A 95 7.31 17.55 7.51
C MET A 95 8.57 16.96 6.87
N SER A 96 9.26 16.04 7.56
CA SER A 96 10.39 15.32 6.99
C SER A 96 9.96 14.44 5.81
N ASP A 97 8.80 13.74 5.92
CA ASP A 97 8.26 12.93 4.83
C ASP A 97 7.86 13.78 3.62
N PHE A 98 7.33 14.98 3.88
CA PHE A 98 7.05 15.95 2.82
C PHE A 98 8.34 16.34 2.08
N PHE A 99 9.39 16.71 2.79
CA PHE A 99 10.66 17.06 2.16
C PHE A 99 11.30 15.87 1.46
N ASN A 100 11.26 14.67 2.05
CA ASN A 100 11.78 13.44 1.44
C ASN A 100 11.01 13.01 0.19
N SER A 101 9.73 13.41 0.06
CA SER A 101 8.91 13.15 -1.13
C SER A 101 9.27 14.02 -2.34
N LEU A 102 10.03 15.11 -2.13
CA LEU A 102 10.43 16.01 -3.21
C LEU A 102 11.44 15.32 -4.15
N PRO A 103 11.26 15.44 -5.49
CA PRO A 103 12.01 14.66 -6.48
C PRO A 103 13.52 14.90 -6.50
N PHE A 104 14.02 15.93 -5.80
CA PHE A 104 15.44 16.28 -5.71
C PHE A 104 16.10 15.90 -4.39
N VAL A 105 15.36 15.69 -3.33
CA VAL A 105 15.89 15.44 -1.98
C VAL A 105 16.43 14.01 -1.87
N ASN A 106 15.83 13.04 -2.52
CA ASN A 106 16.31 11.64 -2.54
C ASN A 106 17.68 11.43 -3.18
N LYS A 107 18.29 12.48 -3.74
CA LYS A 107 19.64 12.45 -4.31
C LYS A 107 20.69 13.10 -3.41
N ILE A 108 20.28 13.70 -2.29
CA ILE A 108 21.20 14.28 -1.33
C ILE A 108 21.63 13.16 -0.37
N PRO A 109 22.90 12.74 -0.38
CA PRO A 109 23.38 11.74 0.57
C PRO A 109 23.13 12.24 1.99
N ASN A 110 22.64 11.38 2.88
CA ASN A 110 22.37 11.61 4.30
C ASN A 110 21.01 12.21 4.72
N LEU A 111 20.07 12.45 3.81
CA LEU A 111 18.69 12.79 4.20
C LEU A 111 17.72 11.60 4.12
N SER A 112 18.18 10.47 3.63
CA SER A 112 17.36 9.27 3.41
C SER A 112 17.60 8.14 4.41
N GLU A 113 18.47 8.31 5.41
CA GLU A 113 18.84 7.22 6.33
C GLU A 113 17.86 6.98 7.47
N ASP A 114 16.82 7.80 7.61
CA ASP A 114 15.82 7.59 8.68
C ASP A 114 14.39 7.52 8.13
N GLN A 115 14.16 6.63 7.17
CA GLN A 115 12.85 6.04 7.01
C GLN A 115 12.71 4.91 8.02
N GLY A 116 12.91 5.20 9.27
CA GLY A 116 12.46 4.38 10.35
C GLY A 116 10.94 4.31 10.25
N VAL A 117 10.41 3.25 9.64
CA VAL A 117 9.17 2.67 10.13
C VAL A 117 9.40 2.61 11.63
N ALA A 118 8.58 3.32 12.42
CA ALA A 118 8.74 3.33 13.87
C ALA A 118 9.04 1.88 14.29
N ALA A 119 10.03 1.64 15.15
CA ALA A 119 10.49 0.30 15.50
C ALA A 119 9.34 -0.63 15.94
N ASP A 120 8.19 -0.04 16.25
CA ASP A 120 6.97 -0.65 16.73
C ASP A 120 6.00 -1.14 15.64
N TYR A 121 6.23 -0.81 14.37
CA TYR A 121 5.32 -1.15 13.27
C TYR A 121 6.06 -1.78 12.08
N THR A 122 5.40 -2.75 11.46
CA THR A 122 5.84 -3.35 10.20
C THR A 122 4.91 -2.93 9.07
N CYS A 123 5.47 -2.38 7.98
CA CYS A 123 4.72 -2.07 6.77
C CYS A 123 4.45 -3.37 5.98
N VAL A 124 3.18 -3.67 5.73
CA VAL A 124 2.73 -4.95 5.16
C VAL A 124 1.82 -4.70 3.97
N ILE A 125 1.91 -5.57 2.97
CA ILE A 125 1.02 -5.59 1.80
C ILE A 125 0.26 -6.91 1.76
N LYS A 126 -1.08 -6.86 1.63
CA LYS A 126 -1.98 -8.03 1.61
C LYS A 126 -3.22 -7.75 0.75
N ARG A 127 -3.97 -8.81 0.45
CA ARG A 127 -5.26 -8.74 -0.23
C ARG A 127 -6.41 -8.81 0.75
N VAL A 128 -7.41 -7.95 0.57
CA VAL A 128 -8.65 -7.94 1.35
C VAL A 128 -9.54 -9.12 0.94
N ILE A 129 -9.82 -9.99 1.90
CA ILE A 129 -10.67 -11.17 1.74
C ILE A 129 -11.99 -11.01 2.49
N GLY A 130 -12.01 -10.28 3.59
CA GLY A 130 -13.22 -9.99 4.36
C GLY A 130 -13.38 -8.50 4.63
N LEU A 131 -14.62 -8.04 4.50
CA LEU A 131 -15.10 -6.70 4.81
C LEU A 131 -15.92 -6.74 6.11
N PRO A 132 -16.19 -5.59 6.77
CA PRO A 132 -17.04 -5.55 7.95
C PRO A 132 -18.35 -6.31 7.76
N GLY A 133 -18.67 -7.21 8.71
CA GLY A 133 -19.84 -8.07 8.67
C GLY A 133 -19.65 -9.42 7.98
N ASP A 134 -18.53 -9.62 7.27
CA ASP A 134 -18.24 -10.93 6.64
C ASP A 134 -17.82 -11.98 7.68
N THR A 135 -18.17 -13.23 7.39
CA THR A 135 -17.62 -14.41 8.06
C THR A 135 -16.65 -15.10 7.10
N ILE A 136 -15.41 -15.23 7.53
CA ILE A 136 -14.34 -15.92 6.79
C ILE A 136 -14.05 -17.23 7.47
N GLU A 137 -13.96 -18.30 6.69
CA GLU A 137 -13.69 -19.63 7.22
C GLU A 137 -12.65 -20.35 6.34
N ILE A 138 -11.65 -20.92 6.97
CA ILE A 138 -10.65 -21.79 6.34
C ILE A 138 -10.89 -23.21 6.85
N ARG A 139 -11.29 -24.12 5.99
CA ARG A 139 -11.57 -25.52 6.33
C ARG A 139 -10.54 -26.45 5.72
N ALA A 140 -10.01 -27.34 6.53
CA ALA A 140 -9.31 -28.50 6.01
C ALA A 140 -10.31 -29.44 5.32
N VAL A 141 -10.02 -29.86 4.06
CA VAL A 141 -10.96 -30.67 3.27
C VAL A 141 -10.53 -32.11 3.14
N SER A 142 -9.35 -32.38 2.59
CA SER A 142 -8.79 -33.73 2.55
C SER A 142 -7.27 -33.69 2.40
N GLY A 143 -6.58 -34.62 3.03
CA GLY A 143 -5.11 -34.61 3.00
C GLY A 143 -4.57 -33.30 3.53
N ALA A 144 -3.65 -32.69 2.78
CA ALA A 144 -3.04 -31.40 3.16
C ALA A 144 -3.74 -30.18 2.55
N GLN A 145 -4.96 -30.30 2.04
CA GLN A 145 -5.64 -29.22 1.35
C GLN A 145 -6.59 -28.46 2.27
N ALA A 146 -6.68 -27.15 2.06
CA ALA A 146 -7.65 -26.26 2.69
C ALA A 146 -8.45 -25.48 1.65
N MET A 147 -9.68 -25.12 2.03
CA MET A 147 -10.55 -24.26 1.24
C MET A 147 -10.96 -23.06 2.05
N LEU A 148 -11.00 -21.91 1.37
CA LEU A 148 -11.45 -20.65 1.90
C LEU A 148 -12.91 -20.40 1.56
N TYR A 149 -13.68 -19.99 2.57
CA TYR A 149 -15.09 -19.61 2.42
C TYR A 149 -15.27 -18.17 2.90
N ARG A 150 -16.11 -17.41 2.21
CA ARG A 150 -16.60 -16.10 2.63
C ARG A 150 -18.11 -16.16 2.65
N ASN A 151 -18.72 -15.94 3.80
CA ASN A 151 -20.17 -16.00 4.02
C ASN A 151 -20.79 -17.35 3.57
N GLY A 152 -20.05 -18.44 3.78
CA GLY A 152 -20.45 -19.78 3.39
C GLY A 152 -20.19 -20.17 1.93
N GLU A 153 -19.77 -19.23 1.08
CA GLU A 153 -19.42 -19.45 -0.31
C GLU A 153 -17.93 -19.69 -0.49
N VAL A 154 -17.56 -20.64 -1.36
CA VAL A 154 -16.17 -20.98 -1.65
C VAL A 154 -15.48 -19.84 -2.40
N VAL A 155 -14.34 -19.42 -1.90
CA VAL A 155 -13.45 -18.48 -2.58
C VAL A 155 -12.40 -19.26 -3.36
N ASN A 156 -12.56 -19.32 -4.68
CA ASN A 156 -11.66 -20.04 -5.60
C ASN A 156 -10.71 -19.05 -6.28
N ASP A 157 -9.64 -18.67 -5.60
CA ASP A 157 -8.66 -17.75 -6.17
C ASP A 157 -7.22 -18.30 -6.14
N PHE A 158 -6.82 -18.94 -5.04
CA PHE A 158 -5.45 -19.47 -4.86
C PHE A 158 -5.46 -20.85 -4.20
N VAL A 159 -4.44 -21.64 -4.49
CA VAL A 159 -4.26 -22.97 -3.85
C VAL A 159 -3.83 -22.79 -2.41
N MET A 160 -4.50 -23.49 -1.51
CA MET A 160 -4.24 -23.47 -0.07
C MET A 160 -3.97 -24.88 0.45
N ASN A 161 -2.95 -25.02 1.27
CA ASN A 161 -2.62 -26.26 1.98
C ASN A 161 -2.67 -26.03 3.50
N THR A 162 -3.13 -27.02 4.26
CA THR A 162 -3.17 -26.93 5.71
C THR A 162 -1.77 -26.91 6.31
N ARG A 163 -1.54 -26.01 7.25
CA ARG A 163 -0.31 -25.97 8.04
C ARG A 163 -0.16 -27.26 8.87
N GLY A 164 1.04 -27.78 8.94
CA GLY A 164 1.35 -29.05 9.61
C GLY A 164 1.43 -30.26 8.68
N PHE A 165 0.89 -30.20 7.47
CA PHE A 165 1.06 -31.23 6.44
C PHE A 165 2.12 -30.87 5.41
N THR A 166 2.39 -29.55 5.23
CA THR A 166 3.46 -29.02 4.36
C THR A 166 4.23 -27.92 5.08
N ILE A 167 5.45 -27.65 4.63
CA ILE A 167 6.18 -26.45 5.08
C ILE A 167 5.43 -25.22 4.55
N GLY A 168 4.97 -24.37 5.45
CA GLY A 168 3.99 -23.33 5.16
C GLY A 168 2.58 -23.91 5.17
N GLY A 169 1.64 -23.22 4.58
CA GLY A 169 0.22 -23.59 4.59
C GLY A 169 -0.57 -22.73 5.56
N VAL A 170 -1.88 -22.90 5.55
CA VAL A 170 -2.84 -22.07 6.30
C VAL A 170 -3.32 -22.75 7.58
N THR A 171 -3.71 -21.95 8.54
CA THR A 171 -4.34 -22.41 9.79
C THR A 171 -5.86 -22.46 9.61
N PRO A 172 -6.52 -23.62 9.72
CA PRO A 172 -7.98 -23.69 9.71
C PRO A 172 -8.59 -22.89 10.88
N GLY A 173 -9.68 -22.18 10.60
CA GLY A 173 -10.36 -21.36 11.59
C GLY A 173 -11.56 -20.61 11.02
N THR A 174 -12.25 -19.88 11.88
CA THR A 174 -13.38 -19.02 11.53
C THR A 174 -13.21 -17.66 12.18
N TRP A 175 -13.39 -16.61 11.38
CA TRP A 175 -13.26 -15.22 11.80
C TRP A 175 -14.49 -14.44 11.36
N THR A 176 -15.03 -13.62 12.26
CA THR A 176 -16.05 -12.63 11.93
C THR A 176 -15.37 -11.26 11.88
N VAL A 177 -15.51 -10.56 10.76
CA VAL A 177 -14.90 -9.24 10.55
C VAL A 177 -15.76 -8.18 11.23
N GLY A 178 -15.18 -7.51 12.24
CA GLY A 178 -15.84 -6.45 12.99
C GLY A 178 -15.97 -5.13 12.20
N GLU A 179 -16.79 -4.21 12.74
CA GLU A 179 -16.84 -2.84 12.23
C GLU A 179 -15.47 -2.17 12.31
N GLY A 180 -15.06 -1.51 11.22
CA GLY A 180 -13.74 -0.87 11.13
C GLY A 180 -12.57 -1.85 10.97
N GLU A 181 -12.85 -3.13 10.74
CA GLU A 181 -11.83 -4.16 10.54
C GLU A 181 -11.81 -4.68 9.11
N LEU A 182 -10.75 -5.41 8.76
CA LEU A 182 -10.60 -6.15 7.52
C LEU A 182 -9.92 -7.49 7.80
N PHE A 183 -10.32 -8.53 7.07
CA PHE A 183 -9.58 -9.78 7.03
C PHE A 183 -8.75 -9.81 5.76
N VAL A 184 -7.43 -9.97 5.90
CA VAL A 184 -6.48 -9.88 4.80
C VAL A 184 -5.63 -11.12 4.70
N LEU A 185 -5.35 -11.58 3.47
CA LEU A 185 -4.46 -12.71 3.20
C LEU A 185 -3.41 -12.32 2.14
N GLY A 186 -2.24 -12.94 2.26
CA GLY A 186 -1.26 -12.92 1.17
C GLY A 186 -1.71 -13.76 -0.01
N ASP A 187 -1.35 -13.40 -1.24
CA ASP A 187 -1.63 -14.22 -2.42
C ASP A 187 -0.82 -15.52 -2.43
N ASN A 188 0.36 -15.49 -1.79
CA ASN A 188 1.12 -16.69 -1.46
C ASN A 188 0.56 -17.37 -0.21
N ARG A 189 -0.64 -17.96 -0.34
CA ARG A 189 -1.45 -18.53 0.75
C ARG A 189 -0.69 -19.49 1.65
N ASN A 190 0.25 -20.22 1.12
CA ASN A 190 1.01 -21.23 1.85
C ASN A 190 2.28 -20.66 2.50
N ASN A 191 2.62 -19.40 2.22
CA ASN A 191 3.83 -18.75 2.74
C ASN A 191 3.57 -17.25 2.98
N SER A 192 2.64 -16.97 3.86
CA SER A 192 2.29 -15.62 4.30
C SER A 192 2.04 -15.65 5.81
N TYR A 193 2.37 -14.57 6.48
CA TYR A 193 1.96 -14.28 7.85
C TYR A 193 0.91 -13.19 7.77
N ASP A 194 -0.36 -13.52 8.06
CA ASP A 194 -1.51 -12.66 7.78
C ASP A 194 -2.67 -12.88 8.75
N SER A 195 -3.91 -12.54 8.36
CA SER A 195 -5.05 -12.54 9.30
C SER A 195 -5.41 -13.91 9.87
N GLU A 196 -4.98 -14.97 9.24
CA GLU A 196 -5.15 -16.31 9.83
C GLU A 196 -4.25 -16.55 11.06
N ASP A 197 -3.15 -15.79 11.15
CA ASP A 197 -2.19 -15.87 12.23
C ASP A 197 -2.48 -14.85 13.35
N TYR A 198 -2.81 -13.59 12.97
CA TYR A 198 -2.95 -12.46 13.89
C TYR A 198 -4.36 -11.86 13.95
N GLY A 199 -5.35 -12.42 13.26
CA GLY A 199 -6.72 -11.93 13.25
C GLY A 199 -6.96 -10.75 12.27
N CYS A 200 -8.13 -10.13 12.41
CA CYS A 200 -8.50 -8.96 11.60
C CYS A 200 -7.60 -7.76 11.89
N ILE A 201 -7.34 -6.98 10.87
CA ILE A 201 -6.62 -5.70 10.98
C ILE A 201 -7.60 -4.54 11.11
N LYS A 202 -7.20 -3.47 11.79
CA LYS A 202 -7.99 -2.23 11.86
C LYS A 202 -7.83 -1.41 10.58
N GLN A 203 -8.93 -0.83 10.09
CA GLN A 203 -8.86 0.07 8.92
C GLN A 203 -8.01 1.31 9.20
N ASP A 204 -7.89 1.75 10.44
CA ASP A 204 -7.02 2.86 10.85
C ASP A 204 -5.52 2.56 10.66
N TRP A 205 -5.16 1.29 10.47
CA TRP A 205 -3.78 0.92 10.17
C TRP A 205 -3.43 1.08 8.69
N LEU A 206 -4.42 1.34 7.83
CA LEU A 206 -4.21 1.42 6.39
C LEU A 206 -3.37 2.65 6.03
N MET A 207 -2.26 2.42 5.36
CA MET A 207 -1.57 3.44 4.57
C MET A 207 -2.40 3.80 3.34
N GLY A 208 -3.01 2.80 2.69
CA GLY A 208 -3.90 2.99 1.57
C GLY A 208 -4.12 1.76 0.69
N LYS A 209 -4.84 2.00 -0.42
CA LYS A 209 -5.18 1.01 -1.44
C LYS A 209 -4.19 1.06 -2.60
N VAL A 210 -3.74 -0.09 -3.07
CA VAL A 210 -2.88 -0.18 -4.26
C VAL A 210 -3.71 0.09 -5.53
N LEU A 211 -3.30 1.10 -6.30
CA LEU A 211 -3.92 1.42 -7.59
C LEU A 211 -3.19 0.81 -8.77
N LEU A 212 -1.88 0.72 -8.66
CA LEU A 212 -1.00 0.37 -9.75
C LEU A 212 0.22 -0.35 -9.19
N ALA A 213 0.67 -1.40 -9.85
CA ALA A 213 1.96 -2.03 -9.57
C ALA A 213 2.87 -1.95 -10.79
N LYS A 214 4.16 -1.82 -10.54
CA LYS A 214 5.21 -1.98 -11.54
C LYS A 214 5.89 -3.31 -11.30
N ILE A 215 5.53 -4.31 -12.12
CA ILE A 215 5.95 -5.71 -12.00
C ILE A 215 6.83 -6.06 -13.19
N GLY A 216 8.07 -6.50 -12.93
CA GLY A 216 9.01 -6.83 -14.02
C GLY A 216 9.23 -5.68 -15.01
N GLY A 217 9.15 -4.44 -14.55
CA GLY A 217 9.30 -3.24 -15.38
C GLY A 217 8.03 -2.78 -16.10
N LYS A 218 6.93 -3.53 -16.07
CA LYS A 218 5.64 -3.17 -16.68
C LYS A 218 4.64 -2.66 -15.63
N TYR A 219 3.82 -1.68 -16.01
CA TYR A 219 2.74 -1.21 -15.15
C TYR A 219 1.49 -2.07 -15.31
N VAL A 220 0.97 -2.58 -14.18
CA VAL A 220 -0.26 -3.36 -14.09
C VAL A 220 -1.24 -2.59 -13.21
N ARG A 221 -2.44 -2.35 -13.72
CA ARG A 221 -3.53 -1.70 -12.99
C ARG A 221 -4.46 -2.78 -12.46
N THR A 222 -4.82 -2.67 -11.21
CA THR A 222 -5.70 -3.62 -10.50
C THR A 222 -5.06 -5.01 -10.40
N LEU A 223 -4.74 -5.40 -9.23
CA LEU A 223 -4.15 -6.69 -8.90
C LEU A 223 -5.22 -7.67 -8.44
#